data_a8fe3ec0d5b4d0e112955c8fac496c22
#
_entry.id   a8fe3ec0d5b4d0e112955c8fac496c22
#
_cell.length_a   1.000
_cell.length_b   1.000
_cell.length_c   1.000
_cell.angle_alpha   90.00
_cell.angle_beta   90.00
_cell.angle_gamma   90.00
#
_symmetry.space_group_name_H-M   'P 1'
#
loop_
_entity.id
_entity.type
_entity.pdbx_description
1 polymer ?
#
loop_
_entity_poly.entity_id
_entity_poly.type
_entity_poly.pdbx_seq_one_letter_code
_entity_poly.pdbx_strand_id
1 'polypeptide(L)'
;MTKQRLWQLDALRGLALLNMLAYHAMYDWVYVFGHAGSWYNIGAPGCHVWQQYICWSFILLSGYSFTLARRPLKNGLIAAGCAAVLTVVTVGFMPSESIWFGVLHLNAAAVLLSCLIKPLLDKMPAVPGLIGSAMLFALTNQLPWGWLGFERWHIAALPAGWYDANLFWLGLPDLTRFSSADYFPILPWV
;
A
#
# COMPACT_ATOMS: atom_id res chain seq x y z
N MET A 1 4.01 -10.17 33.51
CA MET A 1 3.64 -11.12 32.46
C MET A 1 4.50 -10.84 31.23
N THR A 2 5.42 -11.74 30.89
CA THR A 2 6.22 -11.67 29.67
C THR A 2 5.28 -11.91 28.49
N LYS A 3 5.06 -10.89 27.67
CA LYS A 3 4.26 -11.05 26.42
C LYS A 3 4.97 -12.11 25.57
N GLN A 4 4.33 -13.26 25.38
CA GLN A 4 4.86 -14.32 24.51
C GLN A 4 5.06 -13.74 23.12
N ARG A 5 6.27 -13.89 22.59
CA ARG A 5 6.60 -13.44 21.24
C ARG A 5 5.89 -14.34 20.22
N LEU A 6 5.11 -13.76 19.33
CA LEU A 6 4.40 -14.48 18.29
C LEU A 6 5.35 -14.70 17.09
N TRP A 7 6.24 -15.69 17.21
CA TRP A 7 7.27 -15.99 16.20
C TRP A 7 6.69 -16.26 14.81
N GLN A 8 5.48 -16.78 14.74
CA GLN A 8 4.78 -17.03 13.46
C GLN A 8 4.54 -15.72 12.69
N LEU A 9 4.17 -14.64 13.39
CA LEU A 9 3.99 -13.31 12.77
C LEU A 9 5.30 -12.73 12.28
N ASP A 10 6.38 -12.92 13.06
CA ASP A 10 7.70 -12.47 12.65
C ASP A 10 8.19 -13.25 11.42
N ALA A 11 7.91 -14.57 11.37
CA ALA A 11 8.22 -15.40 10.21
C ALA A 11 7.42 -15.00 8.96
N LEU A 12 6.10 -14.72 9.10
CA LEU A 12 5.28 -14.25 7.98
C LEU A 12 5.72 -12.89 7.46
N ARG A 13 6.12 -11.97 8.35
CA ARG A 13 6.69 -10.68 7.94
C ARG A 13 8.01 -10.87 7.18
N GLY A 14 8.89 -11.73 7.68
CA GLY A 14 10.15 -12.07 7.00
C GLY A 14 9.88 -12.65 5.61
N LEU A 15 8.91 -13.55 5.48
CA LEU A 15 8.51 -14.13 4.20
C LEU A 15 7.95 -13.08 3.23
N ALA A 16 7.08 -12.18 3.71
CA ALA A 16 6.55 -11.10 2.89
C ALA A 16 7.67 -10.16 2.39
N LEU A 17 8.63 -9.81 3.25
CA LEU A 17 9.78 -9.00 2.87
C LEU A 17 10.69 -9.70 1.85
N LEU A 18 10.95 -11.00 2.01
CA LEU A 18 11.73 -11.77 1.05
C LEU A 18 11.04 -11.84 -0.33
N ASN A 19 9.72 -12.04 -0.35
CA ASN A 19 8.94 -12.00 -1.59
C ASN A 19 8.99 -10.62 -2.25
N MET A 20 8.87 -9.55 -1.46
CA MET A 20 8.97 -8.17 -1.97
C MET A 20 10.36 -7.90 -2.56
N LEU A 21 11.44 -8.31 -1.88
CA LEU A 21 12.80 -8.17 -2.38
C LEU A 21 13.00 -8.95 -3.69
N ALA A 22 12.51 -10.18 -3.75
CA ALA A 22 12.58 -11.00 -4.97
C ALA A 22 11.80 -10.38 -6.13
N TYR A 23 10.60 -9.83 -5.86
CA TYR A 23 9.78 -9.17 -6.88
C TYR A 23 10.50 -7.93 -7.46
N HIS A 24 11.06 -7.07 -6.60
CA HIS A 24 11.81 -5.89 -7.05
C HIS A 24 13.11 -6.26 -7.78
N ALA A 25 13.85 -7.26 -7.28
CA ALA A 25 15.04 -7.75 -7.98
C ALA A 25 14.73 -8.28 -9.39
N MET A 26 13.59 -8.94 -9.56
CA MET A 26 13.13 -9.39 -10.90
C MET A 26 12.69 -8.22 -11.77
N TYR A 27 12.05 -7.20 -11.19
CA TYR A 27 11.72 -5.97 -11.91
C TYR A 27 12.99 -5.28 -12.43
N ASP A 28 13.96 -5.06 -11.56
CA ASP A 28 15.23 -4.43 -11.92
C ASP A 28 15.97 -5.25 -13.00
N TRP A 29 16.03 -6.57 -12.84
CA TRP A 29 16.67 -7.46 -13.78
C TRP A 29 16.08 -7.35 -15.19
N VAL A 30 14.77 -7.33 -15.29
CA VAL A 30 14.07 -7.34 -16.59
C VAL A 30 13.93 -5.94 -17.18
N TYR A 31 13.50 -4.95 -16.38
CA TYR A 31 13.09 -3.64 -16.88
C TYR A 31 14.18 -2.57 -16.75
N VAL A 32 14.99 -2.61 -15.68
CA VAL A 32 16.08 -1.64 -15.51
C VAL A 32 17.33 -2.10 -16.25
N PHE A 33 17.69 -3.39 -16.15
CA PHE A 33 18.89 -3.94 -16.81
C PHE A 33 18.62 -4.54 -18.20
N GLY A 34 17.36 -4.56 -18.67
CA GLY A 34 17.01 -4.91 -20.03
C GLY A 34 17.12 -6.39 -20.39
N HIS A 35 17.04 -7.32 -19.44
CA HIS A 35 17.10 -8.76 -19.69
C HIS A 35 15.76 -9.29 -20.17
N ALA A 36 15.43 -9.02 -21.45
CA ALA A 36 14.22 -9.54 -22.08
C ALA A 36 14.26 -11.08 -22.19
N GLY A 37 13.06 -11.70 -22.21
CA GLY A 37 12.92 -13.15 -22.35
C GLY A 37 12.89 -13.96 -21.06
N SER A 38 12.87 -13.30 -19.88
CA SER A 38 12.62 -13.98 -18.62
C SER A 38 11.15 -14.39 -18.48
N TRP A 39 10.87 -15.33 -17.56
CA TRP A 39 9.49 -15.69 -17.18
C TRP A 39 8.73 -14.53 -16.51
N TYR A 40 9.45 -13.52 -16.02
CA TYR A 40 8.87 -12.39 -15.31
C TYR A 40 8.33 -11.35 -16.30
N ASN A 41 7.02 -11.10 -16.22
CA ASN A 41 6.33 -10.07 -16.97
C ASN A 41 5.25 -9.44 -16.10
N ILE A 42 5.37 -8.15 -15.77
CA ILE A 42 4.41 -7.45 -14.91
C ILE A 42 2.99 -7.43 -15.48
N GLY A 43 2.83 -7.50 -16.79
CA GLY A 43 1.51 -7.62 -17.44
C GLY A 43 0.91 -9.02 -17.36
N ALA A 44 1.67 -10.04 -16.93
CA ALA A 44 1.16 -11.41 -16.84
C ALA A 44 0.31 -11.61 -15.56
N PRO A 45 -0.80 -12.37 -15.64
CA PRO A 45 -1.66 -12.63 -14.48
C PRO A 45 -0.92 -13.22 -13.28
N GLY A 46 0.10 -14.06 -13.50
CA GLY A 46 0.90 -14.65 -12.43
C GLY A 46 1.71 -13.59 -11.65
N CYS A 47 2.32 -12.63 -12.34
CA CYS A 47 3.04 -11.54 -11.68
C CYS A 47 2.08 -10.60 -10.94
N HIS A 48 0.91 -10.33 -11.51
CA HIS A 48 -0.14 -9.56 -10.83
C HIS A 48 -0.59 -10.24 -9.52
N VAL A 49 -0.90 -11.54 -9.56
CA VAL A 49 -1.28 -12.29 -8.36
C VAL A 49 -0.15 -12.29 -7.32
N TRP A 50 1.11 -12.44 -7.75
CA TRP A 50 2.26 -12.39 -6.85
C TRP A 50 2.41 -11.02 -6.19
N GLN A 51 2.27 -9.94 -6.96
CA GLN A 51 2.28 -8.56 -6.45
C GLN A 51 1.16 -8.35 -5.42
N GLN A 52 -0.08 -8.75 -5.74
CA GLN A 52 -1.22 -8.63 -4.83
C GLN A 52 -1.01 -9.42 -3.53
N TYR A 53 -0.49 -10.65 -3.63
CA TYR A 53 -0.14 -11.46 -2.46
C TYR A 53 0.86 -10.74 -1.53
N ILE A 54 1.92 -10.15 -2.09
CA ILE A 54 2.92 -9.40 -1.33
C ILE A 54 2.26 -8.19 -0.64
N CYS A 55 1.53 -7.38 -1.40
CA CYS A 55 0.90 -6.16 -0.91
C CYS A 55 -0.12 -6.46 0.21
N TRP A 56 -1.04 -7.37 -0.03
CA TRP A 56 -2.06 -7.72 0.96
C TRP A 56 -1.47 -8.34 2.22
N SER A 57 -0.48 -9.24 2.06
CA SER A 57 0.20 -9.84 3.21
C SER A 57 0.89 -8.76 4.04
N PHE A 58 1.58 -7.81 3.41
CA PHE A 58 2.29 -6.75 4.09
C PHE A 58 1.34 -5.81 4.84
N ILE A 59 0.24 -5.37 4.19
CA ILE A 59 -0.75 -4.46 4.77
C ILE A 59 -1.48 -5.14 5.94
N LEU A 60 -1.96 -6.37 5.77
CA LEU A 60 -2.64 -7.12 6.84
C LEU A 60 -1.75 -7.38 8.05
N LEU A 61 -0.49 -7.77 7.81
CA LEU A 61 0.48 -7.98 8.89
C LEU A 61 0.84 -6.67 9.60
N SER A 62 0.87 -5.55 8.88
CA SER A 62 1.08 -4.22 9.45
C SER A 62 -0.09 -3.82 10.35
N GLY A 63 -1.33 -3.96 9.88
CA GLY A 63 -2.54 -3.69 10.66
C GLY A 63 -2.63 -4.54 11.94
N TYR A 64 -2.37 -5.85 11.84
CA TYR A 64 -2.32 -6.72 13.00
C TYR A 64 -1.20 -6.31 13.98
N SER A 65 -0.06 -5.90 13.46
CA SER A 65 1.10 -5.46 14.27
C SER A 65 0.83 -4.19 15.05
N PHE A 66 0.00 -3.31 14.50
CA PHE A 66 -0.43 -2.09 15.18
C PHE A 66 -1.07 -2.40 16.54
N THR A 67 -1.92 -3.43 16.62
CA THR A 67 -2.60 -3.83 17.86
C THR A 67 -1.62 -4.35 18.93
N LEU A 68 -0.46 -4.85 18.52
CA LEU A 68 0.57 -5.40 19.39
C LEU A 68 1.65 -4.35 19.76
N ALA A 69 1.69 -3.23 19.05
CA ALA A 69 2.74 -2.22 19.20
C ALA A 69 2.65 -1.51 20.56
N ARG A 70 3.81 -1.36 21.23
CA ARG A 70 3.90 -0.62 22.50
C ARG A 70 3.91 0.89 22.29
N ARG A 71 4.42 1.37 21.17
CA ARG A 71 4.58 2.79 20.82
C ARG A 71 4.22 3.01 19.35
N PRO A 72 2.94 2.80 18.97
CA PRO A 72 2.54 2.84 17.56
C PRO A 72 2.80 4.22 16.92
N LEU A 73 2.52 5.31 17.62
CA LEU A 73 2.78 6.66 17.13
C LEU A 73 4.27 6.87 16.77
N LYS A 74 5.20 6.46 17.66
CA LYS A 74 6.64 6.57 17.38
C LYS A 74 7.02 5.74 16.15
N ASN A 75 6.49 4.53 16.04
CA ASN A 75 6.76 3.65 14.90
C ASN A 75 6.23 4.26 13.59
N GLY A 76 5.02 4.83 13.60
CA GLY A 76 4.43 5.55 12.45
C GLY A 76 5.26 6.75 12.03
N LEU A 77 5.76 7.55 12.99
CA LEU A 77 6.63 8.71 12.70
C LEU A 77 7.99 8.27 12.10
N ILE A 78 8.58 7.18 12.59
CA ILE A 78 9.82 6.63 12.02
C ILE A 78 9.55 6.15 10.59
N ALA A 79 8.46 5.42 10.35
CA ALA A 79 8.09 4.96 9.02
C ALA A 79 7.84 6.16 8.07
N ALA A 80 7.19 7.23 8.52
CA ALA A 80 7.01 8.47 7.76
C ALA A 80 8.34 9.13 7.39
N GLY A 81 9.28 9.19 8.32
CA GLY A 81 10.63 9.68 8.06
C GLY A 81 11.37 8.86 7.00
N CYS A 82 11.31 7.52 7.10
CA CYS A 82 11.90 6.63 6.10
C CYS A 82 11.22 6.80 4.72
N ALA A 83 9.89 6.95 4.70
CA ALA A 83 9.14 7.18 3.46
C ALA A 83 9.55 8.52 2.80
N ALA A 84 9.69 9.59 3.57
CA ALA A 84 10.15 10.88 3.07
C ALA A 84 11.58 10.80 2.49
N VAL A 85 12.48 10.09 3.16
CA VAL A 85 13.84 9.85 2.65
C VAL A 85 13.79 9.08 1.33
N LEU A 86 12.93 8.05 1.22
CA LEU A 86 12.74 7.30 -0.01
C LEU A 86 12.28 8.21 -1.17
N THR A 87 11.29 9.08 -0.94
CA THR A 87 10.86 10.05 -1.95
C THR A 87 12.00 10.97 -2.36
N VAL A 88 12.73 11.56 -1.41
CA VAL A 88 13.84 12.47 -1.71
C VAL A 88 14.92 11.78 -2.55
N VAL A 89 15.28 10.55 -2.19
CA VAL A 89 16.28 9.76 -2.92
C VAL A 89 15.78 9.42 -4.33
N THR A 90 14.56 8.91 -4.47
CA THR A 90 14.05 8.50 -5.79
C THR A 90 13.83 9.70 -6.71
N VAL A 91 13.28 10.80 -6.21
CA VAL A 91 13.11 12.03 -7.00
C VAL A 91 14.47 12.66 -7.40
N GLY A 92 15.46 12.61 -6.50
CA GLY A 92 16.77 13.22 -6.75
C GLY A 92 17.70 12.41 -7.64
N PHE A 93 17.68 11.08 -7.53
CA PHE A 93 18.64 10.22 -8.22
C PHE A 93 18.04 9.37 -9.33
N MET A 94 16.72 9.10 -9.28
CA MET A 94 16.01 8.24 -10.23
C MET A 94 14.63 8.85 -10.58
N PRO A 95 14.58 10.02 -11.26
CA PRO A 95 13.32 10.74 -11.51
C PRO A 95 12.28 9.92 -12.29
N SER A 96 12.72 9.03 -13.18
CA SER A 96 11.85 8.10 -13.94
C SER A 96 11.15 7.08 -13.05
N GLU A 97 11.75 6.73 -11.91
CA GLU A 97 11.25 5.77 -10.93
C GLU A 97 10.87 6.48 -9.61
N SER A 98 10.43 7.73 -9.70
CA SER A 98 10.07 8.51 -8.52
C SER A 98 8.90 7.91 -7.76
N ILE A 99 9.02 7.85 -6.43
CA ILE A 99 8.00 7.31 -5.53
C ILE A 99 7.42 8.44 -4.70
N TRP A 100 6.16 8.81 -4.96
CA TRP A 100 5.46 9.87 -4.25
C TRP A 100 4.60 9.36 -3.09
N PHE A 101 3.92 8.24 -3.26
CA PHE A 101 3.10 7.66 -2.20
C PHE A 101 3.07 6.13 -2.35
N GLY A 102 4.20 5.48 -2.05
CA GLY A 102 4.36 4.03 -2.10
C GLY A 102 3.88 3.32 -0.83
N VAL A 103 4.09 2.01 -0.78
CA VAL A 103 3.65 1.13 0.32
C VAL A 103 4.17 1.57 1.69
N LEU A 104 5.38 2.17 1.76
CA LEU A 104 5.94 2.65 3.02
C LEU A 104 5.23 3.91 3.52
N HIS A 105 4.83 4.80 2.60
CA HIS A 105 4.00 5.98 2.92
C HIS A 105 2.62 5.54 3.43
N LEU A 106 1.99 4.60 2.71
CA LEU A 106 0.72 4.01 3.13
C LEU A 106 0.83 3.44 4.54
N ASN A 107 1.86 2.63 4.83
CA ASN A 107 2.06 2.03 6.15
C ASN A 107 2.19 3.09 7.24
N ALA A 108 2.97 4.16 7.00
CA ALA A 108 3.11 5.27 7.91
C ALA A 108 1.76 5.99 8.14
N ALA A 109 1.06 6.33 7.06
CA ALA A 109 -0.24 6.99 7.10
C ALA A 109 -1.29 6.12 7.82
N ALA A 110 -1.34 4.82 7.53
CA ALA A 110 -2.26 3.88 8.16
C ALA A 110 -2.04 3.79 9.67
N VAL A 111 -0.78 3.69 10.13
CA VAL A 111 -0.45 3.64 11.56
C VAL A 111 -0.81 4.96 12.24
N LEU A 112 -0.48 6.10 11.65
CA LEU A 112 -0.77 7.42 12.23
C LEU A 112 -2.28 7.69 12.27
N LEU A 113 -3.00 7.36 11.20
CA LEU A 113 -4.46 7.49 11.13
C LEU A 113 -5.13 6.55 12.15
N SER A 114 -4.66 5.29 12.26
CA SER A 114 -5.16 4.35 13.26
C SER A 114 -4.92 4.85 14.69
N CYS A 115 -3.80 5.52 14.97
CA CYS A 115 -3.59 6.18 16.26
C CYS A 115 -4.63 7.27 16.53
N LEU A 116 -4.95 8.07 15.52
CA LEU A 116 -5.90 9.18 15.62
C LEU A 116 -7.34 8.68 15.86
N ILE A 117 -7.75 7.67 15.09
CA ILE A 117 -9.13 7.12 15.16
C ILE A 117 -9.26 5.94 16.12
N LYS A 118 -8.20 5.63 16.89
CA LYS A 118 -8.23 4.49 17.84
C LYS A 118 -9.46 4.47 18.76
N PRO A 119 -9.91 5.59 19.36
CA PRO A 119 -11.10 5.57 20.22
C PRO A 119 -12.39 5.15 19.49
N LEU A 120 -12.44 5.35 18.18
CA LEU A 120 -13.55 4.90 17.33
C LEU A 120 -13.40 3.42 17.00
N LEU A 121 -12.19 2.99 16.61
CA LEU A 121 -11.89 1.59 16.29
C LEU A 121 -12.15 0.67 17.49
N ASP A 122 -11.77 1.09 18.70
CA ASP A 122 -11.97 0.30 19.93
C ASP A 122 -13.46 0.09 20.28
N LYS A 123 -14.36 0.93 19.76
CA LYS A 123 -15.81 0.79 19.95
C LYS A 123 -16.51 0.03 18.83
N MET A 124 -15.83 -0.19 17.72
CA MET A 124 -16.42 -0.83 16.55
C MET A 124 -16.48 -2.34 16.74
N PRO A 125 -17.66 -2.98 16.59
CA PRO A 125 -17.76 -4.43 16.64
C PRO A 125 -16.96 -5.05 15.50
N ALA A 126 -16.26 -6.16 15.79
CA ALA A 126 -15.31 -6.77 14.84
C ALA A 126 -15.95 -7.19 13.51
N VAL A 127 -17.11 -7.83 13.54
CA VAL A 127 -17.77 -8.33 12.31
C VAL A 127 -18.29 -7.18 11.43
N PRO A 128 -19.09 -6.22 11.93
CA PRO A 128 -19.47 -5.05 11.13
C PRO A 128 -18.26 -4.23 10.64
N GLY A 129 -17.22 -4.09 11.46
CA GLY A 129 -15.99 -3.42 11.06
C GLY A 129 -15.29 -4.10 9.90
N LEU A 130 -15.14 -5.43 9.94
CA LEU A 130 -14.56 -6.20 8.86
C LEU A 130 -15.39 -6.11 7.57
N ILE A 131 -16.70 -6.26 7.67
CA ILE A 131 -17.60 -6.15 6.50
C ILE A 131 -17.52 -4.75 5.91
N GLY A 132 -17.61 -3.71 6.75
CA GLY A 132 -17.55 -2.32 6.30
C GLY A 132 -16.24 -1.96 5.62
N SER A 133 -15.10 -2.39 6.19
CA SER A 133 -13.79 -2.17 5.57
C SER A 133 -13.62 -2.94 4.26
N ALA A 134 -14.09 -4.20 4.19
CA ALA A 134 -14.06 -4.97 2.95
C ALA A 134 -14.94 -4.34 1.85
N MET A 135 -16.13 -3.83 2.21
CA MET A 135 -16.99 -3.10 1.28
C MET A 135 -16.33 -1.79 0.81
N LEU A 136 -15.76 -1.02 1.73
CA LEU A 136 -15.04 0.22 1.40
C LEU A 136 -13.89 -0.08 0.44
N PHE A 137 -13.07 -1.09 0.74
CA PHE A 137 -11.98 -1.54 -0.13
C PHE A 137 -12.51 -1.90 -1.53
N ALA A 138 -13.54 -2.74 -1.61
CA ALA A 138 -14.09 -3.16 -2.90
C ALA A 138 -14.69 -2.00 -3.70
N LEU A 139 -15.32 -1.04 -3.05
CA LEU A 139 -15.90 0.13 -3.73
C LEU A 139 -14.84 1.11 -4.22
N THR A 140 -13.75 1.29 -3.45
CA THR A 140 -12.73 2.32 -3.73
C THR A 140 -11.48 1.77 -4.41
N ASN A 141 -11.42 0.47 -4.71
CA ASN A 141 -10.26 -0.16 -5.34
C ASN A 141 -9.86 0.50 -6.67
N GLN A 142 -10.84 0.93 -7.47
CA GLN A 142 -10.64 1.57 -8.77
C GLN A 142 -10.66 3.11 -8.70
N LEU A 143 -10.72 3.69 -7.49
CA LEU A 143 -10.72 5.14 -7.28
C LEU A 143 -9.54 5.84 -7.98
N PRO A 144 -8.29 5.35 -7.90
CA PRO A 144 -7.16 5.99 -8.59
C PRO A 144 -7.26 6.03 -10.12
N TRP A 145 -8.19 5.27 -10.70
CA TRP A 145 -8.40 5.15 -12.15
C TRP A 145 -9.69 5.83 -12.62
N GLY A 146 -10.38 6.56 -11.76
CA GLY A 146 -11.59 7.29 -12.12
C GLY A 146 -12.90 6.50 -11.98
N TRP A 147 -12.88 5.37 -11.26
CA TRP A 147 -14.06 4.51 -11.14
C TRP A 147 -14.34 4.14 -9.69
N LEU A 148 -15.61 3.91 -9.39
CA LEU A 148 -16.02 3.11 -8.23
C LEU A 148 -16.14 1.65 -8.67
N GLY A 149 -15.57 0.73 -7.88
CA GLY A 149 -15.64 -0.69 -8.17
C GLY A 149 -14.38 -1.45 -7.77
N PHE A 150 -14.35 -2.74 -8.15
CA PHE A 150 -13.26 -3.65 -7.82
C PHE A 150 -12.70 -4.30 -9.09
N GLU A 151 -11.38 -4.21 -9.27
CA GLU A 151 -10.66 -4.80 -10.41
C GLU A 151 -11.30 -4.40 -11.77
N ARG A 152 -11.93 -5.34 -12.44
CA ARG A 152 -12.61 -5.14 -13.74
C ARG A 152 -14.09 -4.75 -13.60
N TRP A 153 -14.64 -4.72 -12.38
CA TRP A 153 -16.05 -4.42 -12.13
C TRP A 153 -16.22 -2.94 -11.82
N HIS A 154 -16.57 -2.18 -12.83
CA HIS A 154 -16.82 -0.73 -12.72
C HIS A 154 -18.30 -0.51 -12.46
N ILE A 155 -18.63 0.08 -11.30
CA ILE A 155 -20.01 0.40 -10.89
C ILE A 155 -20.42 1.76 -11.43
N ALA A 156 -19.57 2.78 -11.26
CA ALA A 156 -19.83 4.15 -11.71
C ALA A 156 -18.51 4.87 -12.02
N ALA A 157 -18.54 5.71 -13.06
CA ALA A 157 -17.47 6.66 -13.35
C ALA A 157 -17.55 7.84 -12.39
N LEU A 158 -16.39 8.31 -11.93
CA LEU A 158 -16.30 9.47 -11.06
C LEU A 158 -16.16 10.76 -11.88
N PRO A 159 -16.69 11.89 -11.39
CA PRO A 159 -16.53 13.17 -12.05
C PRO A 159 -15.05 13.56 -12.17
N ALA A 160 -14.62 13.94 -13.37
CA ALA A 160 -13.22 14.33 -13.63
C ALA A 160 -12.75 15.46 -12.72
N GLY A 161 -13.61 16.40 -12.37
CA GLY A 161 -13.27 17.51 -11.47
C GLY A 161 -12.81 17.12 -10.06
N TRP A 162 -13.03 15.86 -9.63
CA TRP A 162 -12.50 15.38 -8.35
C TRP A 162 -10.98 15.18 -8.37
N TYR A 163 -10.42 15.03 -9.57
CA TYR A 163 -9.00 14.78 -9.80
C TYR A 163 -8.19 16.07 -10.03
N ASP A 164 -8.85 17.21 -10.26
CA ASP A 164 -8.19 18.49 -10.53
C ASP A 164 -7.34 18.98 -9.34
N ALA A 165 -7.74 18.64 -8.11
CA ALA A 165 -7.01 18.98 -6.90
C ALA A 165 -5.77 18.12 -6.64
N ASN A 166 -5.54 17.08 -7.44
CA ASN A 166 -4.43 16.14 -7.32
C ASN A 166 -4.21 15.61 -5.88
N LEU A 167 -5.28 15.11 -5.27
CA LEU A 167 -5.22 14.49 -3.94
C LEU A 167 -4.70 13.05 -4.03
N PHE A 168 -3.52 12.87 -4.62
CA PHE A 168 -2.93 11.55 -4.89
C PHE A 168 -2.78 10.70 -3.63
N TRP A 169 -2.44 11.29 -2.49
CA TRP A 169 -2.33 10.57 -1.22
C TRP A 169 -3.65 9.93 -0.75
N LEU A 170 -4.78 10.50 -1.14
CA LEU A 170 -6.11 9.98 -0.80
C LEU A 170 -6.60 8.92 -1.82
N GLY A 171 -6.10 8.93 -3.04
CA GLY A 171 -6.55 8.08 -4.14
C GLY A 171 -7.21 8.84 -5.30
N LEU A 172 -7.06 10.17 -5.33
CA LEU A 172 -7.54 11.05 -6.38
C LEU A 172 -6.36 11.80 -7.04
N PRO A 173 -5.49 11.08 -7.78
CA PRO A 173 -4.36 11.70 -8.47
C PRO A 173 -4.84 12.48 -9.69
N ASP A 174 -4.10 13.49 -10.12
CA ASP A 174 -4.30 14.07 -11.45
C ASP A 174 -3.99 13.01 -12.51
N LEU A 175 -5.03 12.51 -13.16
CA LEU A 175 -4.95 11.38 -14.12
C LEU A 175 -4.08 11.69 -15.35
N THR A 176 -3.74 12.97 -15.57
CA THR A 176 -2.97 13.42 -16.74
C THR A 176 -1.50 13.67 -16.43
N ARG A 177 -1.15 13.96 -15.17
CA ARG A 177 0.19 14.43 -14.77
C ARG A 177 0.86 13.61 -13.70
N PHE A 178 0.05 12.87 -12.89
CA PHE A 178 0.60 12.09 -11.78
C PHE A 178 1.21 10.78 -12.27
N SER A 179 2.44 10.53 -11.87
CA SER A 179 3.14 9.25 -12.07
C SER A 179 3.94 8.91 -10.82
N SER A 180 3.92 7.64 -10.43
CA SER A 180 4.72 7.10 -9.33
C SER A 180 5.03 5.64 -9.63
N ALA A 181 6.29 5.23 -9.46
CA ALA A 181 6.73 3.86 -9.70
C ALA A 181 6.12 2.87 -8.69
N ASP A 182 5.84 3.35 -7.47
CA ASP A 182 5.12 2.63 -6.43
C ASP A 182 4.00 3.55 -5.92
N TYR A 183 2.72 3.10 -6.02
CA TYR A 183 1.59 3.94 -5.67
C TYR A 183 0.53 3.17 -4.88
N PHE A 184 0.38 3.54 -3.61
CA PHE A 184 -0.56 2.96 -2.66
C PHE A 184 -1.25 4.06 -1.86
N PRO A 185 -2.30 4.69 -2.40
CA PRO A 185 -3.03 5.76 -1.69
C PRO A 185 -3.77 5.25 -0.46
N ILE A 186 -4.20 6.16 0.41
CA ILE A 186 -4.96 5.81 1.61
C ILE A 186 -6.21 5.01 1.25
N LEU A 187 -7.00 5.48 0.30
CA LEU A 187 -8.09 4.69 -0.27
C LEU A 187 -7.62 3.95 -1.52
N PRO A 188 -7.82 2.66 -1.59
CA PRO A 188 -8.66 1.77 -0.78
C PRO A 188 -7.98 1.08 0.43
N TRP A 189 -6.70 1.34 0.68
CA TRP A 189 -5.83 0.44 1.44
C TRP A 189 -5.86 0.62 2.98
N VAL A 190 -6.52 1.65 3.53
CA VAL A 190 -6.62 1.90 5.00
C VAL A 190 -8.04 1.75 5.52
#